data_a309addf7b48aabbbcea70069530dc46
#
_entry.id   a309addf7b48aabbbcea70069530dc46
#
_cell.length_a   1.000
_cell.length_b   1.000
_cell.length_c   1.000
_cell.angle_alpha   90.00
_cell.angle_beta   90.00
_cell.angle_gamma   90.00
#
_symmetry.space_group_name_H-M   'P 1'
#
loop_
_entity.id
_entity.type
_entity.pdbx_description
1 polymer ?
#
loop_
_entity_poly.entity_id
_entity_poly.type
_entity_poly.pdbx_seq_one_letter_code
_entity_poly.pdbx_strand_id
1 'polypeptide(L)'
;MTTRAVKGAPSRVWFRAFADEDPLTFSATPTATVVDWSGVSLGTATVTPADTPGVFSVLVGSALNASVHRLTVNVSGTIATPFAGESWSTSIRVDVDGAPYFDLGELRTAPGMSKTRWTLDDLTSARAVVADRLEEFVGTSMVVTPFELTGRAADWCTSSGGMMLPERFVRSVAGISVDGDPADLSGL
;
A
#
# COMPACT_ATOMS: atom_id res chain seq x y z
N MET A 1 -1.62 -7.66 -6.70
CA MET A 1 -0.27 -7.31 -6.25
C MET A 1 -0.42 -6.22 -5.21
N THR A 2 0.07 -6.43 -4.00
CA THR A 2 0.01 -5.42 -2.94
C THR A 2 1.33 -4.67 -2.93
N THR A 3 1.27 -3.35 -2.98
CA THR A 3 2.44 -2.49 -2.86
C THR A 3 2.59 -2.06 -1.41
N ARG A 4 3.80 -2.06 -0.90
CA ARG A 4 4.09 -1.57 0.46
C ARG A 4 4.61 -0.13 0.41
N ALA A 5 4.17 0.66 1.37
CA ALA A 5 4.61 2.03 1.61
C ALA A 5 5.03 2.18 3.07
N VAL A 6 5.83 3.19 3.36
CA VAL A 6 6.27 3.48 4.74
C VAL A 6 5.49 4.69 5.26
N LYS A 7 5.00 4.60 6.48
CA LYS A 7 4.29 5.68 7.17
C LYS A 7 5.09 7.00 7.11
N GLY A 8 4.41 8.05 6.67
CA GLY A 8 4.98 9.40 6.60
C GLY A 8 6.00 9.63 5.48
N ALA A 9 6.28 8.64 4.63
CA ALA A 9 7.16 8.78 3.48
C ALA A 9 6.36 8.80 2.17
N PRO A 10 6.72 9.64 1.18
CA PRO A 10 6.11 9.56 -0.13
C PRO A 10 6.45 8.21 -0.77
N SER A 11 5.47 7.58 -1.41
CA SER A 11 5.63 6.27 -2.01
C SER A 11 5.18 6.29 -3.46
N ARG A 12 5.95 5.63 -4.33
CA ARG A 12 5.62 5.53 -5.75
C ARG A 12 5.08 4.14 -6.05
N VAL A 13 3.89 4.10 -6.61
CA VAL A 13 3.17 2.89 -6.99
C VAL A 13 3.11 2.82 -8.50
N TRP A 14 3.44 1.67 -9.07
CA TRP A 14 3.45 1.45 -10.51
C TRP A 14 2.22 0.66 -10.95
N PHE A 15 1.68 1.00 -12.10
CA PHE A 15 0.61 0.24 -12.72
C PHE A 15 0.77 0.19 -14.25
N ARG A 16 0.07 -0.75 -14.85
CA ARG A 16 0.05 -0.96 -16.29
C ARG A 16 -1.37 -0.79 -16.82
N ALA A 17 -1.50 -0.07 -17.90
CA ALA A 17 -2.75 0.12 -18.62
C ALA A 17 -2.60 -0.49 -20.02
N PHE A 18 -3.14 -1.69 -20.18
CA PHE A 18 -3.07 -2.47 -21.41
C PHE A 18 -4.47 -3.00 -21.76
N ALA A 19 -4.73 -3.15 -23.05
CA ALA A 19 -5.81 -3.97 -23.58
C ALA A 19 -5.15 -5.13 -24.31
N ASP A 20 -5.28 -6.34 -23.77
CA ASP A 20 -4.52 -7.52 -24.16
C ASP A 20 -3.00 -7.24 -24.08
N GLU A 21 -2.32 -7.15 -25.22
CA GLU A 21 -0.89 -6.85 -25.29
C GLU A 21 -0.60 -5.40 -25.68
N ASP A 22 -1.62 -4.64 -26.10
CA ASP A 22 -1.47 -3.28 -26.58
C ASP A 22 -1.52 -2.25 -25.44
N PRO A 23 -0.55 -1.32 -25.35
CA PRO A 23 -0.55 -0.26 -24.36
C PRO A 23 -1.67 0.75 -24.63
N LEU A 24 -2.45 1.06 -23.60
CA LEU A 24 -3.46 2.10 -23.67
C LEU A 24 -2.79 3.48 -23.62
N THR A 25 -3.27 4.38 -24.48
CA THR A 25 -3.00 5.81 -24.34
C THR A 25 -4.26 6.52 -23.88
N PHE A 26 -4.09 7.61 -23.16
CA PHE A 26 -5.21 8.38 -22.60
C PHE A 26 -5.31 9.75 -23.25
N SER A 27 -6.53 10.27 -23.39
CA SER A 27 -6.80 11.60 -23.93
C SER A 27 -6.28 12.73 -23.01
N ALA A 28 -6.16 12.46 -21.73
CA ALA A 28 -5.50 13.29 -20.72
C ALA A 28 -4.84 12.38 -19.69
N THR A 29 -3.90 12.90 -18.91
CA THR A 29 -3.28 12.14 -17.82
C THR A 29 -4.38 11.57 -16.90
N PRO A 30 -4.37 10.25 -16.62
CA PRO A 30 -5.34 9.65 -15.70
C PRO A 30 -5.34 10.33 -14.33
N THR A 31 -6.48 10.33 -13.68
CA THR A 31 -6.62 10.85 -12.31
C THR A 31 -6.50 9.71 -11.30
N ALA A 32 -5.92 9.99 -10.14
CA ALA A 32 -5.82 9.02 -9.05
C ALA A 32 -6.43 9.58 -7.77
N THR A 33 -7.35 8.85 -7.17
CA THR A 33 -7.94 9.15 -5.86
C THR A 33 -7.50 8.09 -4.86
N VAL A 34 -7.07 8.54 -3.70
CA VAL A 34 -6.67 7.66 -2.60
C VAL A 34 -7.79 7.58 -1.60
N VAL A 35 -8.22 6.36 -1.29
CA VAL A 35 -9.24 6.08 -0.27
C VAL A 35 -8.65 5.19 0.82
N ASP A 36 -9.17 5.30 2.02
CA ASP A 36 -8.82 4.40 3.12
C ASP A 36 -9.53 3.04 3.00
N TRP A 37 -9.31 2.18 3.97
CA TRP A 37 -9.91 0.85 4.03
C TRP A 37 -11.46 0.87 4.09
N SER A 38 -12.06 1.97 4.60
CA SER A 38 -13.51 2.16 4.71
C SER A 38 -14.12 2.81 3.46
N GLY A 39 -13.30 3.17 2.45
CA GLY A 39 -13.72 3.84 1.22
C GLY A 39 -13.78 5.36 1.34
N VAL A 40 -13.39 5.94 2.47
CA VAL A 40 -13.36 7.40 2.65
C VAL A 40 -12.20 7.99 1.84
N SER A 41 -12.48 9.01 1.05
CA SER A 41 -11.45 9.69 0.26
C SER A 41 -10.49 10.47 1.16
N LEU A 42 -9.21 10.17 1.01
CA LEU A 42 -8.12 10.88 1.68
C LEU A 42 -7.55 12.03 0.82
N GLY A 43 -7.80 11.98 -0.49
CA GLY A 43 -7.33 12.99 -1.42
C GLY A 43 -6.94 12.42 -2.78
N THR A 44 -6.24 13.24 -3.57
CA THR A 44 -5.76 12.86 -4.90
C THR A 44 -4.25 12.65 -4.90
N ALA A 45 -3.79 11.79 -5.80
CA ALA A 45 -2.38 11.52 -6.02
C ALA A 45 -1.98 11.88 -7.46
N THR A 46 -0.71 12.21 -7.65
CA THR A 46 -0.20 12.60 -8.97
C THR A 46 0.16 11.36 -9.79
N VAL A 47 -0.42 11.27 -10.98
CA VAL A 47 -0.08 10.25 -11.97
C VAL A 47 0.97 10.80 -12.92
N THR A 48 1.99 10.00 -13.20
CA THR A 48 3.06 10.35 -14.15
C THR A 48 3.26 9.18 -15.10
N PRO A 49 3.26 9.41 -16.43
CA PRO A 49 3.63 8.37 -17.39
C PRO A 49 5.12 8.00 -17.24
N ALA A 50 5.44 6.74 -17.47
CA ALA A 50 6.81 6.26 -17.60
C ALA A 50 7.30 6.37 -19.04
N ASP A 51 8.60 6.14 -19.25
CA ASP A 51 9.19 6.08 -20.61
C ASP A 51 8.66 4.88 -21.42
N THR A 52 8.19 3.84 -20.74
CA THR A 52 7.57 2.66 -21.36
C THR A 52 6.10 2.93 -21.62
N PRO A 53 5.61 2.80 -22.87
CA PRO A 53 4.20 2.97 -23.22
C PRO A 53 3.29 2.07 -22.35
N GLY A 54 2.15 2.62 -21.92
CA GLY A 54 1.19 1.90 -21.08
C GLY A 54 1.61 1.71 -19.61
N VAL A 55 2.80 2.19 -19.22
CA VAL A 55 3.26 2.13 -17.84
C VAL A 55 3.15 3.51 -17.20
N PHE A 56 2.62 3.54 -15.99
CA PHE A 56 2.42 4.76 -15.22
C PHE A 56 2.85 4.56 -13.77
N SER A 57 3.17 5.66 -13.11
CA SER A 57 3.37 5.70 -11.67
C SER A 57 2.43 6.67 -10.99
N VAL A 58 2.02 6.35 -9.77
CA VAL A 58 1.25 7.23 -8.89
C VAL A 58 2.13 7.59 -7.70
N LEU A 59 2.30 8.86 -7.44
CA LEU A 59 2.97 9.35 -6.25
C LEU A 59 1.94 9.56 -5.13
N VAL A 60 1.93 8.66 -4.16
CA VAL A 60 1.16 8.80 -2.92
C VAL A 60 1.97 9.66 -1.96
N GLY A 61 1.51 10.88 -1.70
CA GLY A 61 2.22 11.83 -0.84
C GLY A 61 2.27 11.40 0.63
N SER A 62 3.23 11.93 1.37
CA SER A 62 3.43 11.61 2.80
C SER A 62 2.22 11.91 3.68
N ALA A 63 1.41 12.91 3.32
CA ALA A 63 0.19 13.25 4.05
C ALA A 63 -0.89 12.14 3.91
N LEU A 64 -0.92 11.42 2.78
CA LEU A 64 -1.86 10.34 2.52
C LEU A 64 -1.47 9.04 3.23
N ASN A 65 -0.19 8.87 3.58
CA ASN A 65 0.33 7.73 4.37
C ASN A 65 0.76 8.15 5.77
N ALA A 66 0.09 9.12 6.37
CA ALA A 66 0.41 9.59 7.73
C ALA A 66 0.12 8.56 8.83
N SER A 67 -0.65 7.52 8.55
CA SER A 67 -1.01 6.46 9.49
C SER A 67 -0.70 5.09 8.94
N VAL A 68 -0.52 4.10 9.82
CA VAL A 68 -0.42 2.68 9.44
C VAL A 68 -1.81 2.19 9.10
N HIS A 69 -2.06 1.92 7.83
CA HIS A 69 -3.36 1.43 7.36
C HIS A 69 -3.26 0.92 5.93
N ARG A 70 -4.33 0.33 5.45
CA ARG A 70 -4.46 -0.06 4.06
C ARG A 70 -5.11 1.06 3.27
N LEU A 71 -4.51 1.40 2.14
CA LEU A 71 -5.04 2.35 1.16
C LEU A 71 -5.45 1.64 -0.11
N THR A 72 -6.40 2.23 -0.82
CA THR A 72 -6.69 1.89 -2.20
C THR A 72 -6.49 3.12 -3.06
N VAL A 73 -5.66 2.99 -4.08
CA VAL A 73 -5.45 4.03 -5.10
C VAL A 73 -6.33 3.67 -6.29
N ASN A 74 -7.40 4.43 -6.49
CA ASN A 74 -8.30 4.27 -7.63
C ASN A 74 -7.83 5.19 -8.74
N VAL A 75 -7.43 4.61 -9.87
CA VAL A 75 -6.98 5.36 -11.05
C VAL A 75 -8.04 5.24 -12.13
N SER A 76 -8.37 6.35 -12.78
CA SER A 76 -9.33 6.38 -13.89
C SER A 76 -8.91 7.36 -14.98
N GLY A 77 -9.31 7.07 -16.20
CA GLY A 77 -9.01 7.93 -17.35
C GLY A 77 -9.86 7.56 -18.57
N THR A 78 -9.89 8.45 -19.56
CA THR A 78 -10.54 8.21 -20.85
C THR A 78 -9.50 7.78 -21.87
N ILE A 79 -9.73 6.65 -22.52
CA ILE A 79 -8.81 6.07 -23.51
C ILE A 79 -8.82 6.92 -24.77
N ALA A 80 -7.63 7.18 -25.34
CA ALA A 80 -7.46 7.79 -26.65
C ALA A 80 -7.30 6.72 -27.75
N THR A 81 -6.47 5.70 -27.49
CA THR A 81 -6.28 4.55 -28.39
C THR A 81 -6.05 3.27 -27.60
N PRO A 82 -6.48 2.10 -28.08
CA PRO A 82 -7.22 1.86 -29.31
C PRO A 82 -8.74 2.13 -29.21
N PHE A 83 -9.29 2.32 -28.01
CA PHE A 83 -10.75 2.45 -27.76
C PHE A 83 -11.12 3.88 -27.39
N ALA A 84 -11.03 4.79 -28.37
CA ALA A 84 -11.22 6.21 -28.13
C ALA A 84 -12.58 6.55 -27.49
N GLY A 85 -12.53 7.27 -26.37
CA GLY A 85 -13.71 7.74 -25.64
C GLY A 85 -14.20 6.76 -24.56
N GLU A 86 -13.69 5.53 -24.51
CA GLU A 86 -14.04 4.59 -23.44
C GLU A 86 -13.37 4.95 -22.11
N SER A 87 -14.06 4.65 -21.02
CA SER A 87 -13.54 4.84 -19.67
C SER A 87 -12.73 3.62 -19.23
N TRP A 88 -11.58 3.87 -18.65
CA TRP A 88 -10.73 2.84 -18.03
C TRP A 88 -10.51 3.16 -16.55
N SER A 89 -10.48 2.12 -15.73
CA SER A 89 -10.15 2.27 -14.30
C SER A 89 -9.43 1.05 -13.76
N THR A 90 -8.66 1.28 -12.73
CA THR A 90 -8.01 0.21 -11.93
C THR A 90 -7.89 0.64 -10.49
N SER A 91 -7.79 -0.35 -9.60
CA SER A 91 -7.59 -0.14 -8.17
C SER A 91 -6.32 -0.85 -7.71
N ILE A 92 -5.46 -0.13 -7.00
CA ILE A 92 -4.19 -0.63 -6.52
C ILE A 92 -4.21 -0.58 -4.99
N ARG A 93 -4.00 -1.72 -4.36
CA ARG A 93 -3.90 -1.81 -2.91
C ARG A 93 -2.49 -1.44 -2.45
N VAL A 94 -2.41 -0.58 -1.44
CA VAL A 94 -1.16 -0.12 -0.83
C VAL A 94 -1.26 -0.33 0.69
N ASP A 95 -0.40 -1.15 1.23
CA ASP A 95 -0.27 -1.34 2.67
C ASP A 95 0.78 -0.35 3.20
N VAL A 96 0.38 0.53 4.11
CA VAL A 96 1.26 1.51 4.75
C VAL A 96 1.75 0.91 6.06
N ASP A 97 2.99 0.50 6.05
CA ASP A 97 3.65 -0.09 7.21
C ASP A 97 4.11 0.99 8.20
N GLY A 98 4.32 0.61 9.45
CA GLY A 98 4.93 1.46 10.48
C GLY A 98 6.36 1.86 10.15
N ALA A 99 7.02 2.49 11.11
CA ALA A 99 8.41 2.87 10.95
C ALA A 99 9.29 1.64 10.66
N PRO A 100 10.22 1.72 9.72
CA PRO A 100 11.15 0.63 9.44
C PRO A 100 12.05 0.36 10.66
N TYR A 101 12.69 -0.81 10.69
CA TYR A 101 13.59 -1.23 11.78
C TYR A 101 14.75 -0.25 12.04
N PHE A 102 15.18 0.46 11.02
CA PHE A 102 16.23 1.48 11.13
C PHE A 102 16.02 2.61 10.13
N ASP A 103 16.46 3.80 10.51
CA ASP A 103 16.37 5.00 9.69
C ASP A 103 17.50 5.04 8.66
N LEU A 104 17.17 5.43 7.40
CA LEU A 104 18.18 5.57 6.35
C LEU A 104 19.10 6.76 6.58
N GLY A 105 18.63 7.80 7.30
CA GLY A 105 19.45 8.94 7.71
C GLY A 105 20.54 8.52 8.69
N GLU A 106 20.19 7.72 9.70
CA GLU A 106 21.15 7.14 10.64
C GLU A 106 22.16 6.25 9.92
N LEU A 107 21.68 5.39 9.01
CA LEU A 107 22.56 4.53 8.22
C LEU A 107 23.57 5.34 7.40
N ARG A 108 23.17 6.52 6.88
CA ARG A 108 24.05 7.43 6.14
C ARG A 108 25.19 8.01 6.99
N THR A 109 25.05 8.06 8.29
CA THR A 109 26.11 8.53 9.20
C THR A 109 27.17 7.46 9.48
N ALA A 110 26.86 6.21 9.17
CA ALA A 110 27.80 5.10 9.40
C ALA A 110 29.03 5.18 8.46
N PRO A 111 30.23 4.80 8.95
CA PRO A 111 31.42 4.77 8.14
C PRO A 111 31.24 3.93 6.86
N GLY A 112 31.67 4.46 5.71
CA GLY A 112 31.57 3.79 4.42
C GLY A 112 30.25 3.93 3.67
N MET A 113 29.23 4.59 4.24
CA MET A 113 27.90 4.80 3.64
C MET A 113 27.81 6.13 2.86
N SER A 114 28.84 6.49 2.09
CA SER A 114 28.85 7.72 1.31
C SER A 114 27.80 7.72 0.20
N LYS A 115 27.27 8.91 -0.15
CA LYS A 115 26.27 9.07 -1.21
C LYS A 115 26.78 8.67 -2.59
N THR A 116 28.10 8.75 -2.81
CA THR A 116 28.74 8.38 -4.08
C THR A 116 28.89 6.87 -4.26
N ARG A 117 28.99 6.13 -3.16
CA ARG A 117 29.15 4.68 -3.19
C ARG A 117 27.80 3.95 -3.13
N TRP A 118 26.84 4.50 -2.39
CA TRP A 118 25.54 3.91 -2.15
C TRP A 118 24.45 4.92 -2.49
N THR A 119 23.66 4.65 -3.49
CA THR A 119 22.50 5.46 -3.81
C THR A 119 21.41 5.32 -2.74
N LEU A 120 20.41 6.17 -2.76
CA LEU A 120 19.25 6.04 -1.87
C LEU A 120 18.49 4.74 -2.18
N ASP A 121 18.40 4.37 -3.45
CA ASP A 121 17.71 3.16 -3.90
C ASP A 121 18.44 1.90 -3.44
N ASP A 122 19.79 1.88 -3.49
CA ASP A 122 20.59 0.78 -2.97
C ASP A 122 20.33 0.56 -1.48
N LEU A 123 20.32 1.64 -0.69
CA LEU A 123 20.10 1.57 0.75
C LEU A 123 18.66 1.17 1.09
N THR A 124 17.69 1.64 0.30
CA THR A 124 16.28 1.26 0.48
C THR A 124 16.08 -0.22 0.17
N SER A 125 16.69 -0.71 -0.90
CA SER A 125 16.65 -2.12 -1.29
C SER A 125 17.34 -3.01 -0.24
N ALA A 126 18.52 -2.59 0.23
CA ALA A 126 19.24 -3.32 1.27
C ALA A 126 18.44 -3.37 2.58
N ARG A 127 17.77 -2.25 2.96
CA ARG A 127 16.89 -2.22 4.13
C ARG A 127 15.75 -3.22 4.02
N ALA A 128 15.10 -3.31 2.86
CA ALA A 128 14.02 -4.28 2.63
C ALA A 128 14.51 -5.73 2.80
N VAL A 129 15.65 -6.06 2.18
CA VAL A 129 16.25 -7.40 2.32
C VAL A 129 16.59 -7.74 3.76
N VAL A 130 17.16 -6.78 4.51
CA VAL A 130 17.49 -7.00 5.94
C VAL A 130 16.22 -7.15 6.76
N ALA A 131 15.17 -6.36 6.50
CA ALA A 131 13.88 -6.49 7.18
C ALA A 131 13.28 -7.88 6.95
N ASP A 132 13.23 -8.34 5.70
CA ASP A 132 12.72 -9.69 5.36
C ASP A 132 13.50 -10.80 6.09
N ARG A 133 14.83 -10.67 6.15
CA ARG A 133 15.68 -11.65 6.87
C ARG A 133 15.47 -11.63 8.39
N LEU A 134 15.27 -10.47 8.98
CA LEU A 134 14.94 -10.36 10.39
C LEU A 134 13.59 -10.98 10.70
N GLU A 135 12.58 -10.73 9.87
CA GLU A 135 11.24 -11.31 10.02
C GLU A 135 11.28 -12.84 9.84
N GLU A 136 12.04 -13.36 8.88
CA GLU A 136 12.26 -14.79 8.68
C GLU A 136 12.92 -15.43 9.93
N PHE A 137 13.91 -14.75 10.52
CA PHE A 137 14.61 -15.25 11.70
C PHE A 137 13.75 -15.23 12.97
N VAL A 138 12.96 -14.16 13.15
CA VAL A 138 12.10 -13.98 14.33
C VAL A 138 10.78 -14.76 14.18
N GLY A 139 10.39 -15.11 12.95
CA GLY A 139 9.13 -15.81 12.65
C GLY A 139 7.88 -14.91 12.73
N THR A 140 8.06 -13.61 12.89
CA THR A 140 6.97 -12.63 12.90
C THR A 140 7.47 -11.25 12.49
N SER A 141 6.58 -10.42 11.91
CA SER A 141 6.91 -9.02 11.67
C SER A 141 6.94 -8.24 12.98
N MET A 142 8.04 -7.51 13.21
CA MET A 142 8.20 -6.58 14.33
C MET A 142 7.76 -5.16 13.95
N VAL A 143 7.53 -4.91 12.66
CA VAL A 143 6.95 -3.66 12.16
C VAL A 143 5.44 -3.77 12.19
N VAL A 144 4.77 -2.69 12.61
CA VAL A 144 3.30 -2.63 12.56
C VAL A 144 2.86 -2.60 11.11
N THR A 145 2.24 -3.66 10.64
CA THR A 145 1.71 -3.79 9.28
C THR A 145 0.19 -3.91 9.32
N PRO A 146 -0.53 -3.30 8.36
CA PRO A 146 -1.95 -3.54 8.24
C PRO A 146 -2.21 -4.92 7.66
N PHE A 147 -3.17 -5.63 8.20
CA PHE A 147 -3.64 -6.89 7.63
C PHE A 147 -5.17 -6.92 7.58
N GLU A 148 -5.70 -7.78 6.76
CA GLU A 148 -7.14 -7.99 6.63
C GLU A 148 -7.41 -9.49 6.75
N LEU A 149 -8.34 -9.84 7.61
CA LEU A 149 -8.83 -11.20 7.76
C LEU A 149 -10.24 -11.28 7.19
N THR A 150 -10.46 -12.27 6.36
CA THR A 150 -11.78 -12.60 5.83
C THR A 150 -12.09 -14.05 6.15
N GLY A 151 -13.26 -14.31 6.73
CA GLY A 151 -13.68 -15.64 7.09
C GLY A 151 -15.09 -15.65 7.66
N ARG A 152 -15.53 -16.82 8.12
CA ARG A 152 -16.83 -16.96 8.78
C ARG A 152 -16.71 -16.60 10.25
N ALA A 153 -17.71 -15.92 10.80
CA ALA A 153 -17.73 -15.59 12.23
C ALA A 153 -17.54 -16.83 13.12
N ALA A 154 -18.08 -17.99 12.71
CA ALA A 154 -17.92 -19.25 13.42
C ALA A 154 -16.46 -19.73 13.55
N ASP A 155 -15.58 -19.31 12.65
CA ASP A 155 -14.17 -19.72 12.66
C ASP A 155 -13.37 -18.94 13.72
N TRP A 156 -13.88 -17.80 14.15
CA TRP A 156 -13.19 -16.86 15.06
C TRP A 156 -13.91 -16.60 16.38
N CYS A 157 -15.22 -16.95 16.48
CA CYS A 157 -15.96 -16.77 17.70
C CYS A 157 -15.73 -17.94 18.67
N THR A 158 -15.46 -17.60 19.93
CA THR A 158 -15.44 -18.59 21.01
C THR A 158 -16.86 -18.91 21.48
N SER A 159 -17.04 -20.04 22.14
CA SER A 159 -18.33 -20.43 22.76
C SER A 159 -18.79 -19.45 23.86
N SER A 160 -17.90 -18.60 24.38
CA SER A 160 -18.18 -17.56 25.36
C SER A 160 -18.51 -16.19 24.72
N GLY A 161 -18.62 -16.10 23.39
CA GLY A 161 -18.93 -14.87 22.67
C GLY A 161 -17.74 -13.96 22.40
N GLY A 162 -16.52 -14.37 22.76
CA GLY A 162 -15.31 -13.65 22.42
C GLY A 162 -14.85 -13.95 20.97
N MET A 163 -14.04 -13.09 20.41
CA MET A 163 -13.40 -13.28 19.12
C MET A 163 -11.92 -13.66 19.32
N MET A 164 -11.47 -14.73 18.69
CA MET A 164 -10.06 -15.11 18.62
C MET A 164 -9.53 -14.76 17.24
N LEU A 165 -8.60 -13.81 17.19
CA LEU A 165 -7.90 -13.50 15.95
C LEU A 165 -6.78 -14.52 15.72
N PRO A 166 -6.62 -15.05 14.50
CA PRO A 166 -5.57 -16.02 14.18
C PRO A 166 -4.17 -15.39 14.25
N GLU A 167 -4.08 -14.06 14.13
CA GLU A 167 -2.83 -13.34 14.21
C GLU A 167 -2.41 -13.07 15.67
N ARG A 168 -1.13 -13.23 15.93
CA ARG A 168 -0.52 -12.91 17.23
C ARG A 168 -0.13 -11.43 17.25
N PHE A 169 -0.19 -10.83 18.44
CA PHE A 169 0.27 -9.45 18.67
C PHE A 169 -0.50 -8.37 17.89
N VAL A 170 -1.82 -8.55 17.75
CA VAL A 170 -2.68 -7.50 17.21
C VAL A 170 -2.60 -6.25 18.11
N ARG A 171 -2.17 -5.14 17.54
CA ARG A 171 -2.02 -3.87 18.26
C ARG A 171 -3.34 -3.09 18.35
N SER A 172 -4.10 -3.10 17.27
CA SER A 172 -5.39 -2.42 17.20
C SER A 172 -6.23 -3.02 16.08
N VAL A 173 -7.53 -2.97 16.24
CA VAL A 173 -8.51 -3.29 15.20
C VAL A 173 -9.05 -1.98 14.64
N ALA A 174 -8.83 -1.74 13.35
CA ALA A 174 -9.28 -0.52 12.68
C ALA A 174 -10.77 -0.56 12.32
N GLY A 175 -11.31 -1.75 12.07
CA GLY A 175 -12.71 -1.94 11.77
C GLY A 175 -13.06 -3.42 11.59
N ILE A 176 -14.32 -3.71 11.77
CA ILE A 176 -14.92 -5.01 11.48
C ILE A 176 -16.09 -4.75 10.55
N SER A 177 -16.29 -5.57 9.55
CA SER A 177 -17.49 -5.58 8.73
C SER A 177 -18.12 -6.98 8.72
N VAL A 178 -19.43 -7.04 8.72
CA VAL A 178 -20.20 -8.29 8.60
C VAL A 178 -21.09 -8.15 7.37
N ASP A 179 -20.95 -9.07 6.43
CA ASP A 179 -21.69 -9.04 5.15
C ASP A 179 -21.55 -7.72 4.37
N GLY A 180 -20.42 -7.02 4.57
CA GLY A 180 -20.12 -5.73 3.93
C GLY A 180 -20.55 -4.50 4.74
N ASP A 181 -21.33 -4.67 5.78
CA ASP A 181 -21.74 -3.58 6.66
C ASP A 181 -20.75 -3.38 7.82
N PRO A 182 -20.32 -2.14 8.10
CA PRO A 182 -19.42 -1.87 9.21
C PRO A 182 -20.08 -2.18 10.56
N ALA A 183 -19.38 -2.91 11.42
CA ALA A 183 -19.83 -3.18 12.78
C ALA A 183 -19.45 -2.04 13.72
N ASP A 184 -20.33 -1.73 14.67
CA ASP A 184 -20.05 -0.76 15.73
C ASP A 184 -19.05 -1.34 16.75
N LEU A 185 -17.90 -0.68 16.89
CA LEU A 185 -16.82 -1.06 17.81
C LEU A 185 -16.83 -0.22 19.10
N SER A 186 -17.84 0.61 19.32
CA SER A 186 -17.89 1.54 20.47
C SER A 186 -17.95 0.85 21.85
N GLY A 187 -18.13 -0.46 21.89
CA GLY A 187 -18.20 -1.27 23.10
C GLY A 187 -17.00 -2.19 23.36
N LEU A 188 -15.91 -2.06 22.54
CA LEU A 188 -14.71 -2.91 22.67
C LEU A 188 -13.59 -2.22 23.44
#